data_ec190459daea3af7a704da07280399c2
#
_entry.id   ec190459daea3af7a704da07280399c2
#
_cell.length_a   1.000
_cell.length_b   1.000
_cell.length_c   1.000
_cell.angle_alpha   90.00
_cell.angle_beta   90.00
_cell.angle_gamma   90.00
#
_symmetry.space_group_name_H-M   'P 1'
#
loop_
_entity.id
_entity.type
_entity.pdbx_description
1 polymer ?
#
loop_
_entity_poly.entity_id
_entity_poly.type
_entity_poly.pdbx_seq_one_letter_code
_entity_poly.pdbx_strand_id
1 'polypeptide(L)'
;MIINDCNIIINSAASVNFDDHIHDALSINYFGSLRMLELAKECKNLEIHTHISTCYVNSTRTGYIKEEIYELETMDVDAKIKNIMAMNH
;
A
#
# COMPACT_ATOMS: atom_id res chain seq x y z
N MET A 1 24.75 0.53 -6.00
CA MET A 1 23.52 -0.21 -5.71
C MET A 1 22.48 0.70 -5.06
N ILE A 2 21.24 0.43 -5.26
CA ILE A 2 20.13 1.26 -4.74
C ILE A 2 20.26 1.47 -3.23
N ILE A 3 20.58 0.41 -2.47
CA ILE A 3 20.70 0.47 -1.00
C ILE A 3 21.72 1.50 -0.54
N ASN A 4 22.82 1.66 -1.27
CA ASN A 4 23.89 2.57 -0.89
C ASN A 4 23.72 3.98 -1.46
N ASP A 5 23.03 4.11 -2.59
CA ASP A 5 23.01 5.34 -3.37
C ASP A 5 21.69 6.10 -3.30
N CYS A 6 20.61 5.41 -2.90
CA CYS A 6 19.28 6.00 -2.88
C CYS A 6 19.05 6.79 -1.60
N ASN A 7 18.62 8.05 -1.72
CA ASN A 7 18.28 8.88 -0.57
C ASN A 7 16.81 9.36 -0.57
N ILE A 8 16.12 9.25 -1.70
CA ILE A 8 14.69 9.57 -1.81
C ILE A 8 14.00 8.46 -2.58
N ILE A 9 12.90 7.93 -2.04
CA ILE A 9 12.04 6.96 -2.71
C ILE A 9 10.64 7.53 -2.81
N ILE A 10 10.10 7.54 -4.02
CA ILE A 10 8.70 7.91 -4.26
C ILE A 10 8.00 6.70 -4.88
N ASN A 11 7.12 6.07 -4.12
CA ASN A 11 6.34 4.93 -4.59
C ASN A 11 4.98 5.41 -5.09
N SER A 12 4.87 5.54 -6.41
CA SER A 12 3.61 5.89 -7.08
C SER A 12 3.11 4.78 -8.00
N ALA A 13 3.75 3.62 -7.96
CA ALA A 13 3.39 2.50 -8.81
C ALA A 13 2.18 1.76 -8.23
N ALA A 14 1.15 1.59 -9.04
CA ALA A 14 -0.05 0.87 -8.66
C ALA A 14 -0.84 0.49 -9.90
N SER A 15 -1.68 -0.54 -9.77
CA SER A 15 -2.71 -0.78 -10.77
C SER A 15 -3.86 0.19 -10.53
N VAL A 16 -4.29 0.86 -11.60
CA VAL A 16 -5.43 1.78 -11.59
C VAL A 16 -6.65 1.21 -12.32
N ASN A 17 -6.57 -0.06 -12.71
CA ASN A 17 -7.66 -0.75 -13.39
C ASN A 17 -8.63 -1.30 -12.34
N PHE A 18 -9.81 -0.72 -12.24
CA PHE A 18 -10.83 -1.13 -11.26
C PHE A 18 -11.42 -2.50 -11.55
N ASP A 19 -11.21 -3.03 -12.75
CA ASP A 19 -11.67 -4.38 -13.13
C ASP A 19 -10.65 -5.48 -12.82
N ASP A 20 -9.50 -5.15 -12.24
CA ASP A 20 -8.51 -6.14 -11.86
C ASP A 20 -9.07 -7.12 -10.84
N HIS A 21 -8.66 -8.38 -10.98
CA HIS A 21 -8.94 -9.40 -9.99
C HIS A 21 -8.30 -9.00 -8.65
N ILE A 22 -8.98 -9.26 -7.53
CA ILE A 22 -8.51 -8.82 -6.22
C ILE A 22 -7.11 -9.36 -5.87
N HIS A 23 -6.78 -10.58 -6.29
CA HIS A 23 -5.44 -11.14 -6.06
C HIS A 23 -4.37 -10.31 -6.76
N ASP A 24 -4.63 -9.90 -8.00
CA ASP A 24 -3.69 -9.07 -8.77
C ASP A 24 -3.57 -7.68 -8.19
N ALA A 25 -4.70 -7.08 -7.81
CA ALA A 25 -4.71 -5.77 -7.19
C ALA A 25 -3.92 -5.76 -5.87
N LEU A 26 -4.09 -6.77 -5.03
CA LEU A 26 -3.34 -6.90 -3.78
C LEU A 26 -1.86 -7.14 -4.04
N SER A 27 -1.51 -7.96 -5.03
CA SER A 27 -0.10 -8.22 -5.35
C SER A 27 0.64 -6.94 -5.74
N ILE A 28 -0.01 -6.07 -6.50
CA ILE A 28 0.60 -4.82 -6.97
C ILE A 28 0.50 -3.73 -5.91
N ASN A 29 -0.71 -3.47 -5.40
CA ASN A 29 -0.97 -2.27 -4.59
C ASN A 29 -0.62 -2.46 -3.12
N TYR A 30 -0.77 -3.66 -2.59
CA TYR A 30 -0.47 -3.94 -1.18
C TYR A 30 0.91 -4.55 -1.01
N PHE A 31 1.14 -5.73 -1.55
CA PHE A 31 2.43 -6.42 -1.37
C PHE A 31 3.58 -5.70 -2.06
N GLY A 32 3.34 -5.10 -3.23
CA GLY A 32 4.35 -4.29 -3.91
C GLY A 32 4.79 -3.12 -3.06
N SER A 33 3.84 -2.42 -2.43
CA SER A 33 4.14 -1.29 -1.55
C SER A 33 4.91 -1.73 -0.30
N LEU A 34 4.58 -2.88 0.27
CA LEU A 34 5.32 -3.42 1.41
C LEU A 34 6.76 -3.78 1.04
N ARG A 35 6.98 -4.34 -0.16
CA ARG A 35 8.33 -4.64 -0.64
C ARG A 35 9.15 -3.38 -0.81
N MET A 36 8.55 -2.30 -1.30
CA MET A 36 9.23 -1.02 -1.40
C MET A 36 9.59 -0.46 -0.03
N LEU A 37 8.71 -0.63 0.96
CA LEU A 37 8.98 -0.22 2.33
C LEU A 37 10.16 -1.01 2.92
N GLU A 38 10.21 -2.32 2.68
CA GLU A 38 11.33 -3.16 3.13
C GLU A 38 12.65 -2.73 2.50
N LEU A 39 12.63 -2.42 1.19
CA LEU A 39 13.80 -1.88 0.50
C LEU A 39 14.23 -0.54 1.12
N ALA A 40 13.26 0.33 1.43
CA ALA A 40 13.55 1.62 2.04
C ALA A 40 14.23 1.48 3.40
N LYS A 41 13.82 0.50 4.20
CA LYS A 41 14.44 0.22 5.50
C LYS A 41 15.90 -0.20 5.38
N GLU A 42 16.26 -0.82 4.27
CA GLU A 42 17.64 -1.25 4.02
C GLU A 42 18.52 -0.15 3.46
N CYS A 43 17.96 0.93 2.93
CA CYS A 43 18.74 2.03 2.37
C CYS A 43 19.48 2.79 3.46
N LYS A 44 20.81 2.88 3.31
CA LYS A 44 21.66 3.47 4.34
C LYS A 44 21.56 4.99 4.44
N ASN A 45 21.29 5.64 3.32
CA ASN A 45 21.30 7.11 3.22
C ASN A 45 19.91 7.66 2.90
N LEU A 46 18.86 6.90 3.18
CA LEU A 46 17.50 7.32 2.87
C LEU A 46 17.08 8.48 3.77
N GLU A 47 16.59 9.54 3.13
CA GLU A 47 16.07 10.70 3.81
C GLU A 47 14.54 10.71 3.83
N ILE A 48 13.91 10.30 2.73
CA ILE A 48 12.45 10.34 2.56
C ILE A 48 11.97 9.11 1.79
N HIS A 49 10.90 8.50 2.27
CA HIS A 49 10.12 7.52 1.54
C HIS A 49 8.68 8.02 1.45
N THR A 50 8.22 8.32 0.24
CA THR A 50 6.87 8.81 -0.02
C THR A 50 6.05 7.73 -0.70
N HIS A 51 4.87 7.43 -0.15
CA HIS A 51 3.90 6.54 -0.76
C HIS A 51 2.71 7.35 -1.25
N ILE A 52 2.43 7.27 -2.55
CA ILE A 52 1.27 7.94 -3.15
C ILE A 52 0.07 7.00 -3.04
N SER A 53 -0.91 7.42 -2.27
CA SER A 53 -2.14 6.69 -2.05
C SER A 53 -3.31 7.36 -2.79
N THR A 54 -4.52 7.09 -2.36
CA THR A 54 -5.72 7.64 -3.00
C THR A 54 -6.76 8.02 -1.95
N CYS A 55 -7.57 9.04 -2.26
CA CYS A 55 -8.69 9.42 -1.39
C CYS A 55 -9.80 8.36 -1.37
N TYR A 56 -9.81 7.45 -2.33
CA TYR A 56 -10.80 6.37 -2.37
C TYR A 56 -10.70 5.39 -1.20
N VAL A 57 -9.61 5.42 -0.42
CA VAL A 57 -9.49 4.59 0.78
C VAL A 57 -10.62 4.85 1.77
N ASN A 58 -11.21 6.05 1.74
CA ASN A 58 -12.30 6.45 2.61
C ASN A 58 -13.64 6.55 1.87
N SER A 59 -13.78 5.88 0.71
CA SER A 59 -14.97 5.96 -0.14
C SER A 59 -16.26 5.47 0.54
N THR A 60 -16.14 4.65 1.58
CA THR A 60 -17.28 4.16 2.35
C THR A 60 -17.78 5.15 3.39
N ARG A 61 -17.04 6.22 3.64
CA ARG A 61 -17.41 7.25 4.60
C ARG A 61 -18.22 8.34 3.93
N THR A 62 -19.11 8.98 4.69
CA THR A 62 -19.94 10.08 4.20
C THR A 62 -19.69 11.33 5.03
N GLY A 63 -20.01 12.49 4.46
CA GLY A 63 -19.83 13.76 5.13
C GLY A 63 -18.39 14.25 5.05
N TYR A 64 -17.98 15.02 6.06
CA TYR A 64 -16.62 15.57 6.10
C TYR A 64 -15.60 14.49 6.48
N ILE A 65 -14.60 14.31 5.63
CA ILE A 65 -13.52 13.35 5.84
C ILE A 65 -12.23 14.14 6.06
N LYS A 66 -11.63 13.98 7.23
CA LYS A 66 -10.40 14.69 7.60
C LYS A 66 -9.18 14.08 6.91
N GLU A 67 -8.13 14.90 6.77
CA GLU A 67 -6.83 14.43 6.28
C GLU A 67 -6.08 13.71 7.39
N GLU A 68 -6.55 12.51 7.73
CA GLU A 68 -5.96 11.65 8.75
C GLU A 68 -6.12 10.19 8.37
N ILE A 69 -5.32 9.33 8.97
CA ILE A 69 -5.44 7.88 8.77
C ILE A 69 -6.54 7.37 9.71
N TYR A 70 -7.63 6.85 9.10
CA TYR A 70 -8.72 6.26 9.85
C TYR A 70 -8.44 4.78 10.14
N GLU A 71 -8.71 4.34 11.36
CA GLU A 71 -8.56 2.95 11.74
C GLU A 71 -9.74 2.11 11.27
N LEU A 72 -9.46 0.83 10.98
CA LEU A 72 -10.49 -0.16 10.69
C LEU A 72 -10.93 -0.78 12.02
N GLU A 73 -12.13 -0.45 12.48
CA GLU A 73 -12.58 -0.69 13.84
C GLU A 73 -12.65 -2.16 14.25
N THR A 74 -12.94 -3.08 13.33
CA THR A 74 -13.25 -4.47 13.65
C THR A 74 -12.46 -5.48 12.85
N MET A 75 -11.38 -5.06 12.17
CA MET A 75 -10.71 -5.89 11.20
C MET A 75 -9.22 -6.06 11.51
N ASP A 76 -8.78 -7.30 11.62
CA ASP A 76 -7.37 -7.61 11.52
C ASP A 76 -7.00 -7.65 10.03
N VAL A 77 -6.32 -6.60 9.56
CA VAL A 77 -5.99 -6.43 8.14
C VAL A 77 -5.14 -7.58 7.63
N ASP A 78 -4.13 -8.00 8.38
CA ASP A 78 -3.24 -9.08 7.94
C ASP A 78 -3.99 -10.40 7.80
N ALA A 79 -4.87 -10.74 8.75
CA ALA A 79 -5.68 -11.94 8.67
C ALA A 79 -6.65 -11.88 7.50
N LYS A 80 -7.27 -10.73 7.25
CA LYS A 80 -8.20 -10.54 6.13
C LYS A 80 -7.49 -10.73 4.79
N ILE A 81 -6.31 -10.17 4.63
CA ILE A 81 -5.53 -10.29 3.40
C ILE A 81 -5.11 -11.74 3.17
N LYS A 82 -4.66 -12.45 4.21
CA LYS A 82 -4.33 -13.87 4.11
C LYS A 82 -5.52 -14.69 3.64
N ASN A 83 -6.71 -14.42 4.19
CA ASN A 83 -7.93 -15.12 3.78
C ASN A 83 -8.26 -14.85 2.31
N ILE A 84 -8.16 -13.61 1.85
CA ILE A 84 -8.42 -13.25 0.46
C ILE A 84 -7.43 -13.95 -0.47
N MET A 85 -6.14 -13.93 -0.13
CA MET A 85 -5.10 -14.56 -0.97
C MET A 85 -5.23 -16.09 -1.02
N ALA A 86 -5.83 -16.69 0.00
CA ALA A 86 -6.08 -18.14 0.02
C ALA A 86 -7.30 -18.56 -0.80
N MET A 87 -8.17 -17.62 -1.19
CA MET A 87 -9.35 -17.92 -2.00
C MET A 87 -8.96 -18.23 -3.43
N ASN A 88 -9.72 -19.12 -4.05
CA ASN A 88 -9.59 -19.39 -5.48
C ASN A 88 -10.21 -18.24 -6.29
N HIS A 89 -9.63 -18.04 -7.48
CA HIS A 89 -10.14 -17.06 -8.43
C HIS A 89 -11.54 -17.42 -8.94
#